data_ebc20148d028e55a623ba3158766eeb8
#
_entry.id   ebc20148d028e55a623ba3158766eeb8
#
_cell.length_a   1.000
_cell.length_b   1.000
_cell.length_c   1.000
_cell.angle_alpha   90.00
_cell.angle_beta   90.00
_cell.angle_gamma   90.00
#
_symmetry.space_group_name_H-M   'P 1'
#
loop_
_entity.id
_entity.type
_entity.pdbx_description
1 polymer ?
#
loop_
_entity_poly.entity_id
_entity_poly.type
_entity_poly.pdbx_seq_one_letter_code
_entity_poly.pdbx_strand_id
1 'polypeptide(L)'
;MQQIVILGGGAAGLAAALAAAQSAPAGAVRVTVLDRNPRCGKKLLATGNGRCNLDNTGIAPEQYFTADPAALRPLLAAVDAAAPLEWFAALGLYTRTDEAGRVYPYSNQAADVLALLEGHLARLGVEVRTGCTVQTLSQNRSGYTILCEDAEGQDQTLRADAVICAMGGNAGPQFGTDGFGTRFAAQCGGKLEPLYPCLTALQTAKPNRSLAGIRAKAAATLLDLDRHCTVAVENGEVQFTDYGLSGICIMQLSGHLAPGRGPKRPAVELDLFPMLDETALTALFAARVPLLPGKAPADFWTGLLNPKLGRALWAAAKLPEKPVDTLPDAAWQVLANAAKHWLFEGLTPCGWKQAQTTGGGLSLTEVTPSFQFKGCPGLYFVGETLDCAGSCGGFNLHWAFGSGIGAGRDAVRSLKRPAPKPNKKKR
;
A
#
# COMPACT_ATOMS: atom_id res chain seq x y z
N MET A 1 11.01 23.86 -27.75
CA MET A 1 11.33 22.97 -26.63
C MET A 1 10.06 22.24 -26.26
N GLN A 2 10.07 20.90 -26.24
CA GLN A 2 8.90 20.09 -25.89
C GLN A 2 8.70 20.11 -24.37
N GLN A 3 7.45 19.95 -23.92
CA GLN A 3 7.07 20.09 -22.53
C GLN A 3 6.51 18.76 -21.99
N ILE A 4 7.11 18.22 -20.92
CA ILE A 4 6.55 17.12 -20.12
C ILE A 4 6.10 17.70 -18.78
N VAL A 5 4.84 17.48 -18.42
CA VAL A 5 4.31 17.90 -17.11
C VAL A 5 3.95 16.66 -16.29
N ILE A 6 4.47 16.61 -15.08
CA ILE A 6 4.19 15.58 -14.09
C ILE A 6 3.20 16.15 -13.07
N LEU A 7 2.07 15.47 -12.90
CA LEU A 7 1.04 15.81 -11.92
C LEU A 7 1.23 14.98 -10.67
N GLY A 8 1.67 15.61 -9.59
CA GLY A 8 1.99 15.01 -8.30
C GLY A 8 3.49 14.81 -8.06
N GLY A 9 4.01 15.42 -7.01
CA GLY A 9 5.41 15.32 -6.54
C GLY A 9 5.62 14.25 -5.46
N GLY A 10 4.91 13.09 -5.58
CA GLY A 10 5.14 11.90 -4.76
C GLY A 10 6.28 11.03 -5.30
N ALA A 11 6.44 9.81 -4.73
CA ALA A 11 7.49 8.87 -5.13
C ALA A 11 7.53 8.63 -6.65
N ALA A 12 6.38 8.26 -7.24
CA ALA A 12 6.28 7.99 -8.67
C ALA A 12 6.55 9.24 -9.54
N GLY A 13 6.04 10.40 -9.11
CA GLY A 13 6.20 11.64 -9.88
C GLY A 13 7.61 12.19 -9.86
N LEU A 14 8.30 12.19 -8.72
CA LEU A 14 9.69 12.62 -8.62
C LEU A 14 10.61 11.70 -9.43
N ALA A 15 10.37 10.37 -9.37
CA ALA A 15 11.11 9.42 -10.18
C ALA A 15 10.86 9.60 -11.69
N ALA A 16 9.59 9.84 -12.08
CA ALA A 16 9.25 10.10 -13.48
C ALA A 16 9.91 11.39 -14.00
N ALA A 17 9.87 12.46 -13.21
CA ALA A 17 10.49 13.74 -13.58
C ALA A 17 12.00 13.60 -13.76
N LEU A 18 12.67 12.94 -12.81
CA LEU A 18 14.10 12.75 -12.86
C LEU A 18 14.51 11.83 -14.03
N ALA A 19 13.80 10.72 -14.25
CA ALA A 19 14.06 9.80 -15.34
C ALA A 19 13.82 10.45 -16.72
N ALA A 20 12.80 11.29 -16.85
CA ALA A 20 12.56 12.09 -18.05
C ALA A 20 13.71 13.06 -18.31
N ALA A 21 14.12 13.83 -17.30
CA ALA A 21 15.21 14.79 -17.42
C ALA A 21 16.55 14.13 -17.78
N GLN A 22 16.86 12.95 -17.18
CA GLN A 22 18.05 12.16 -17.49
C GLN A 22 18.04 11.60 -18.92
N SER A 23 16.87 11.30 -19.48
CA SER A 23 16.72 10.68 -20.82
C SER A 23 16.64 11.69 -21.94
N ALA A 24 16.38 12.95 -21.62
CA ALA A 24 16.21 14.02 -22.60
C ALA A 24 17.57 14.52 -23.10
N PRO A 25 17.74 14.78 -24.43
CA PRO A 25 18.88 15.57 -24.89
C PRO A 25 18.85 16.97 -24.27
N ALA A 26 20.02 17.52 -24.00
CA ALA A 26 20.16 18.85 -23.42
C ALA A 26 19.35 19.90 -24.22
N GLY A 27 18.49 20.64 -23.51
CA GLY A 27 17.67 21.71 -24.10
C GLY A 27 16.49 21.25 -24.99
N ALA A 28 16.29 19.93 -25.19
CA ALA A 28 15.22 19.44 -26.05
C ALA A 28 13.85 19.39 -25.36
N VAL A 29 13.85 19.07 -24.05
CA VAL A 29 12.64 18.87 -23.26
C VAL A 29 12.73 19.70 -21.98
N ARG A 30 11.63 20.39 -21.66
CA ARG A 30 11.42 20.99 -20.34
C ARG A 30 10.54 20.04 -19.52
N VAL A 31 10.94 19.76 -18.29
CA VAL A 31 10.18 18.94 -17.35
C VAL A 31 9.70 19.81 -16.20
N THR A 32 8.39 19.77 -15.92
CA THR A 32 7.76 20.53 -14.83
C THR A 32 6.97 19.57 -13.95
N VAL A 33 7.16 19.64 -12.63
CA VAL A 33 6.38 18.91 -11.62
C VAL A 33 5.40 19.88 -10.98
N LEU A 34 4.12 19.49 -10.86
CA LEU A 34 3.09 20.23 -10.14
C LEU A 34 2.68 19.43 -8.89
N ASP A 35 2.74 20.01 -7.71
CA ASP A 35 2.23 19.40 -6.48
C ASP A 35 1.40 20.41 -5.69
N ARG A 36 0.23 19.98 -5.20
CA ARG A 36 -0.67 20.82 -4.40
C ARG A 36 -0.15 21.14 -2.99
N ASN A 37 0.73 20.30 -2.45
CA ASN A 37 1.34 20.54 -1.15
C ASN A 37 2.41 21.63 -1.24
N PRO A 38 2.73 22.30 -0.12
CA PRO A 38 3.82 23.27 -0.07
C PRO A 38 5.22 22.66 -0.22
N ARG A 39 5.34 21.31 -0.23
CA ARG A 39 6.56 20.56 -0.54
C ARG A 39 6.20 19.18 -1.11
N CYS A 40 7.05 18.69 -1.99
CA CYS A 40 6.95 17.34 -2.54
C CYS A 40 7.23 16.25 -1.50
N GLY A 41 6.92 14.99 -1.83
CA GLY A 41 7.32 13.83 -1.04
C GLY A 41 6.62 13.64 0.30
N LYS A 42 5.53 14.35 0.60
CA LYS A 42 4.89 14.32 1.91
C LYS A 42 4.50 12.90 2.37
N LYS A 43 3.91 12.08 1.49
CA LYS A 43 3.59 10.67 1.79
C LYS A 43 4.87 9.82 1.86
N LEU A 44 5.86 10.06 0.99
CA LEU A 44 7.15 9.36 0.99
C LEU A 44 7.86 9.49 2.34
N LEU A 45 7.89 10.69 2.92
CA LEU A 45 8.47 10.95 4.23
C LEU A 45 7.84 10.16 5.38
N ALA A 46 6.57 9.76 5.25
CA ALA A 46 5.86 8.97 6.26
C ALA A 46 6.05 7.45 6.09
N THR A 47 6.57 6.99 4.95
CA THR A 47 6.72 5.56 4.66
C THR A 47 7.75 4.89 5.57
N GLY A 48 7.48 3.62 5.93
CA GLY A 48 8.37 2.84 6.80
C GLY A 48 8.61 3.49 8.17
N ASN A 49 7.64 4.23 8.71
CA ASN A 49 7.80 5.05 9.92
C ASN A 49 8.95 6.07 9.81
N GLY A 50 9.02 6.79 8.70
CA GLY A 50 10.03 7.80 8.43
C GLY A 50 11.35 7.24 7.90
N ARG A 51 11.45 5.92 7.65
CA ARG A 51 12.68 5.27 7.16
C ARG A 51 12.72 5.05 5.65
N CYS A 52 11.59 5.16 4.94
CA CYS A 52 11.43 4.87 3.53
C CYS A 52 11.81 3.42 3.17
N ASN A 53 10.86 2.50 3.25
CA ASN A 53 11.04 1.13 2.75
C ASN A 53 10.94 1.14 1.22
N LEU A 54 12.08 1.33 0.55
CA LEU A 54 12.20 1.61 -0.90
C LEU A 54 11.73 0.46 -1.77
N ASP A 55 12.00 -0.79 -1.32
CA ASP A 55 11.91 -1.98 -2.14
C ASP A 55 11.84 -3.23 -1.28
N ASN A 56 11.69 -4.39 -1.93
CA ASN A 56 11.77 -5.71 -1.31
C ASN A 56 12.48 -6.70 -2.24
N THR A 57 13.28 -7.60 -1.70
CA THR A 57 13.94 -8.66 -2.48
C THR A 57 12.99 -9.78 -2.91
N GLY A 58 11.79 -9.84 -2.32
CA GLY A 58 10.74 -10.83 -2.62
C GLY A 58 9.69 -10.33 -3.60
N ILE A 59 10.04 -9.46 -4.57
CA ILE A 59 9.09 -8.97 -5.56
C ILE A 59 8.54 -10.14 -6.38
N ALA A 60 7.21 -10.29 -6.33
CA ALA A 60 6.46 -11.30 -7.06
C ALA A 60 5.01 -10.84 -7.27
N PRO A 61 4.30 -11.28 -8.32
CA PRO A 61 2.92 -10.88 -8.59
C PRO A 61 1.96 -11.16 -7.43
N GLU A 62 2.22 -12.21 -6.67
CA GLU A 62 1.45 -12.66 -5.51
C GLU A 62 1.49 -11.68 -4.33
N GLN A 63 2.44 -10.74 -4.35
CA GLN A 63 2.56 -9.67 -3.36
C GLN A 63 1.70 -8.44 -3.67
N TYR A 64 0.87 -8.50 -4.71
CA TYR A 64 0.07 -7.37 -5.15
C TYR A 64 -1.41 -7.70 -5.24
N PHE A 65 -2.24 -6.81 -4.74
CA PHE A 65 -3.69 -6.86 -4.80
C PHE A 65 -4.16 -6.09 -6.04
N THR A 66 -4.76 -6.79 -6.99
CA THR A 66 -5.28 -6.25 -8.24
C THR A 66 -6.51 -7.04 -8.70
N ALA A 67 -7.33 -6.45 -9.55
CA ALA A 67 -8.43 -7.15 -10.21
C ALA A 67 -7.95 -8.10 -11.32
N ASP A 68 -6.79 -7.81 -11.92
CA ASP A 68 -6.26 -8.56 -13.06
C ASP A 68 -4.78 -8.94 -12.86
N PRO A 69 -4.51 -10.07 -12.19
CA PRO A 69 -3.15 -10.59 -12.02
C PRO A 69 -2.43 -10.90 -13.34
N ALA A 70 -3.19 -11.19 -14.41
CA ALA A 70 -2.59 -11.47 -15.72
C ALA A 70 -2.05 -10.18 -16.36
N ALA A 71 -2.80 -9.08 -16.25
CA ALA A 71 -2.36 -7.77 -16.70
C ALA A 71 -1.21 -7.20 -15.85
N LEU A 72 -1.11 -7.58 -14.56
CA LEU A 72 -0.02 -7.15 -13.69
C LEU A 72 1.34 -7.67 -14.16
N ARG A 73 1.45 -8.93 -14.56
CA ARG A 73 2.74 -9.59 -14.86
C ARG A 73 3.64 -8.83 -15.86
N PRO A 74 3.16 -8.41 -17.04
CA PRO A 74 4.00 -7.65 -17.98
C PRO A 74 4.34 -6.23 -17.46
N LEU A 75 3.49 -5.62 -16.64
CA LEU A 75 3.77 -4.31 -16.05
C LEU A 75 4.80 -4.42 -14.92
N LEU A 76 4.71 -5.46 -14.09
CA LEU A 76 5.70 -5.71 -13.05
C LEU A 76 7.08 -6.01 -13.65
N ALA A 77 7.13 -6.82 -14.72
CA ALA A 77 8.36 -7.05 -15.45
C ALA A 77 8.97 -5.75 -16.04
N ALA A 78 8.12 -4.79 -16.45
CA ALA A 78 8.59 -3.48 -16.89
C ALA A 78 9.10 -2.60 -15.74
N VAL A 79 8.50 -2.72 -14.54
CA VAL A 79 9.00 -2.09 -13.31
C VAL A 79 10.35 -2.66 -12.92
N ASP A 80 10.50 -3.99 -12.92
CA ASP A 80 11.78 -4.68 -12.65
C ASP A 80 12.86 -4.25 -13.65
N ALA A 81 12.52 -4.16 -14.93
CA ALA A 81 13.43 -3.69 -15.99
C ALA A 81 13.80 -2.21 -15.86
N ALA A 82 13.02 -1.40 -15.13
CA ALA A 82 13.40 -0.03 -14.79
C ALA A 82 14.51 0.03 -13.73
N ALA A 83 14.74 -1.10 -13.04
CA ALA A 83 15.79 -1.35 -12.05
C ALA A 83 15.84 -0.24 -10.96
N PRO A 84 14.80 -0.06 -10.13
CA PRO A 84 14.72 1.06 -9.20
C PRO A 84 15.92 1.14 -8.24
N LEU A 85 16.38 0.01 -7.68
CA LEU A 85 17.51 0.01 -6.75
C LEU A 85 18.83 0.38 -7.41
N GLU A 86 19.10 -0.14 -8.61
CA GLU A 86 20.28 0.22 -9.39
C GLU A 86 20.25 1.70 -9.80
N TRP A 87 19.05 2.18 -10.17
CA TRP A 87 18.84 3.60 -10.47
C TRP A 87 19.13 4.49 -9.26
N PHE A 88 18.66 4.13 -8.06
CA PHE A 88 19.01 4.83 -6.84
C PHE A 88 20.50 4.76 -6.49
N ALA A 89 21.13 3.60 -6.69
CA ALA A 89 22.58 3.45 -6.50
C ALA A 89 23.38 4.39 -7.43
N ALA A 90 22.94 4.52 -8.70
CA ALA A 90 23.54 5.46 -9.64
C ALA A 90 23.33 6.94 -9.26
N LEU A 91 22.32 7.26 -8.45
CA LEU A 91 22.12 8.59 -7.85
C LEU A 91 22.99 8.81 -6.60
N GLY A 92 23.66 7.77 -6.08
CA GLY A 92 24.47 7.82 -4.88
C GLY A 92 23.76 7.38 -3.59
N LEU A 93 22.59 6.71 -3.70
CA LEU A 93 21.91 6.18 -2.54
C LEU A 93 22.48 4.81 -2.14
N TYR A 94 23.03 4.70 -0.94
CA TYR A 94 23.35 3.41 -0.35
C TYR A 94 22.13 2.82 0.35
N THR A 95 21.93 1.52 0.16
CA THR A 95 20.81 0.78 0.75
C THR A 95 21.28 -0.38 1.61
N ARG A 96 20.37 -0.87 2.46
CA ARG A 96 20.53 -2.11 3.23
C ARG A 96 19.25 -2.90 3.20
N THR A 97 19.38 -4.23 3.24
CA THR A 97 18.26 -5.16 3.29
C THR A 97 18.18 -5.78 4.68
N ASP A 98 16.98 -5.91 5.23
CA ASP A 98 16.74 -6.64 6.48
C ASP A 98 16.40 -8.12 6.21
N GLU A 99 16.24 -8.90 7.30
CA GLU A 99 15.95 -10.34 7.24
C GLU A 99 14.62 -10.67 6.55
N ALA A 100 13.69 -9.72 6.47
CA ALA A 100 12.41 -9.87 5.78
C ALA A 100 12.47 -9.38 4.31
N GLY A 101 13.67 -9.14 3.78
CA GLY A 101 13.86 -8.69 2.41
C GLY A 101 13.54 -7.22 2.17
N ARG A 102 13.19 -6.45 3.19
CA ARG A 102 12.84 -5.03 3.06
C ARG A 102 14.09 -4.19 2.87
N VAL A 103 14.05 -3.32 1.85
CA VAL A 103 15.19 -2.47 1.49
C VAL A 103 14.97 -1.04 1.96
N TYR A 104 15.92 -0.52 2.71
CA TYR A 104 15.90 0.84 3.26
C TYR A 104 17.15 1.62 2.83
N PRO A 105 17.11 2.97 2.79
CA PRO A 105 18.34 3.75 2.73
C PRO A 105 19.24 3.40 3.93
N TYR A 106 20.53 3.37 3.74
CA TYR A 106 21.48 2.99 4.80
C TYR A 106 21.34 3.87 6.05
N SER A 107 21.02 5.15 5.84
CA SER A 107 20.75 6.13 6.91
C SER A 107 19.43 5.89 7.67
N ASN A 108 18.52 5.05 7.16
CA ASN A 108 17.15 4.90 7.69
C ASN A 108 16.34 6.21 7.74
N GLN A 109 16.59 7.14 6.84
CA GLN A 109 15.91 8.43 6.79
C GLN A 109 15.20 8.61 5.44
N ALA A 110 13.89 8.69 5.46
CA ALA A 110 13.11 9.02 4.26
C ALA A 110 13.44 10.42 3.70
N ALA A 111 13.87 11.32 4.59
CA ALA A 111 14.29 12.66 4.22
C ALA A 111 15.51 12.66 3.29
N ASP A 112 16.45 11.73 3.48
CA ASP A 112 17.64 11.64 2.64
C ASP A 112 17.30 11.17 1.22
N VAL A 113 16.34 10.23 1.09
CA VAL A 113 15.83 9.80 -0.22
C VAL A 113 15.19 10.98 -0.95
N LEU A 114 14.37 11.76 -0.26
CA LEU A 114 13.73 12.94 -0.85
C LEU A 114 14.76 13.99 -1.24
N ALA A 115 15.69 14.33 -0.35
CA ALA A 115 16.74 15.32 -0.59
C ALA A 115 17.64 14.94 -1.79
N LEU A 116 17.94 13.62 -1.93
CA LEU A 116 18.70 13.12 -3.07
C LEU A 116 17.92 13.35 -4.39
N LEU A 117 16.64 13.01 -4.42
CA LEU A 117 15.79 13.23 -5.60
C LEU A 117 15.70 14.73 -5.95
N GLU A 118 15.40 15.58 -4.97
CA GLU A 118 15.30 17.04 -5.14
C GLU A 118 16.60 17.66 -5.64
N GLY A 119 17.75 17.24 -5.09
CA GLY A 119 19.06 17.70 -5.51
C GLY A 119 19.38 17.34 -6.95
N HIS A 120 19.04 16.14 -7.40
CA HIS A 120 19.22 15.73 -8.79
C HIS A 120 18.25 16.44 -9.76
N LEU A 121 16.99 16.66 -9.37
CA LEU A 121 16.04 17.41 -10.14
C LEU A 121 16.50 18.85 -10.36
N ALA A 122 16.96 19.51 -9.29
CA ALA A 122 17.51 20.87 -9.37
C ALA A 122 18.74 20.94 -10.29
N ARG A 123 19.67 19.98 -10.17
CA ARG A 123 20.87 19.91 -11.03
C ARG A 123 20.52 19.75 -12.52
N LEU A 124 19.44 19.06 -12.85
CA LEU A 124 18.98 18.87 -14.22
C LEU A 124 18.03 19.97 -14.71
N GLY A 125 17.78 20.98 -13.91
CA GLY A 125 16.91 22.11 -14.28
C GLY A 125 15.44 21.75 -14.37
N VAL A 126 14.99 20.74 -13.64
CA VAL A 126 13.56 20.41 -13.56
C VAL A 126 12.85 21.48 -12.74
N GLU A 127 11.78 22.02 -13.29
CA GLU A 127 10.95 23.01 -12.61
C GLU A 127 9.99 22.29 -11.65
N VAL A 128 10.00 22.63 -10.36
CA VAL A 128 9.08 22.09 -9.37
C VAL A 128 8.20 23.22 -8.83
N ARG A 129 6.90 23.12 -9.10
CA ARG A 129 5.88 24.08 -8.62
C ARG A 129 5.07 23.41 -7.52
N THR A 130 5.27 23.84 -6.29
CA THR A 130 4.50 23.43 -5.12
C THR A 130 3.35 24.40 -4.85
N GLY A 131 2.34 23.99 -4.05
CA GLY A 131 1.14 24.78 -3.83
C GLY A 131 0.25 24.90 -5.08
N CYS A 132 0.48 24.05 -6.10
CA CYS A 132 -0.22 24.12 -7.38
C CYS A 132 -1.28 23.00 -7.48
N THR A 133 -2.54 23.36 -7.34
CA THR A 133 -3.67 22.42 -7.39
C THR A 133 -4.21 22.29 -8.81
N VAL A 134 -4.04 21.14 -9.42
CA VAL A 134 -4.61 20.85 -10.76
C VAL A 134 -6.13 20.76 -10.65
N GLN A 135 -6.82 21.57 -11.45
CA GLN A 135 -8.28 21.64 -11.53
C GLN A 135 -8.81 20.85 -12.73
N THR A 136 -8.21 21.04 -13.91
CA THR A 136 -8.61 20.30 -15.11
C THR A 136 -7.40 19.92 -15.95
N LEU A 137 -7.58 18.84 -16.71
CA LEU A 137 -6.65 18.39 -17.74
C LEU A 137 -7.48 18.05 -18.99
N SER A 138 -7.18 18.69 -20.11
CA SER A 138 -7.86 18.47 -21.37
C SER A 138 -6.87 18.14 -22.48
N GLN A 139 -7.23 17.18 -23.33
CA GLN A 139 -6.49 16.85 -24.54
C GLN A 139 -6.99 17.71 -25.71
N ASN A 140 -6.07 18.19 -26.51
CA ASN A 140 -6.36 18.90 -27.77
C ASN A 140 -5.49 18.34 -28.91
N ARG A 141 -5.62 18.88 -30.11
CA ARG A 141 -4.87 18.39 -31.29
C ARG A 141 -3.35 18.55 -31.18
N SER A 142 -2.87 19.43 -30.31
CA SER A 142 -1.45 19.77 -30.16
C SER A 142 -0.82 19.28 -28.85
N GLY A 143 -1.54 18.48 -28.07
CA GLY A 143 -1.08 17.97 -26.77
C GLY A 143 -2.12 18.16 -25.67
N TYR A 144 -1.71 18.65 -24.52
CA TYR A 144 -2.53 18.77 -23.31
C TYR A 144 -2.55 20.21 -22.80
N THR A 145 -3.68 20.61 -22.25
CA THR A 145 -3.85 21.87 -21.51
C THR A 145 -4.22 21.52 -20.07
N ILE A 146 -3.45 22.05 -19.13
CA ILE A 146 -3.60 21.85 -17.69
C ILE A 146 -3.99 23.20 -17.10
N LEU A 147 -5.14 23.25 -16.43
CA LEU A 147 -5.54 24.37 -15.59
C LEU A 147 -5.23 24.02 -14.14
N CYS A 148 -4.50 24.86 -13.46
CA CYS A 148 -4.19 24.70 -12.05
C CYS A 148 -4.28 26.05 -11.32
N GLU A 149 -4.58 25.99 -10.04
CA GLU A 149 -4.56 27.13 -9.12
C GLU A 149 -3.23 27.11 -8.36
N ASP A 150 -2.53 28.25 -8.34
CA ASP A 150 -1.28 28.38 -7.61
C ASP A 150 -1.49 28.64 -6.10
N ALA A 151 -0.40 28.81 -5.34
CA ALA A 151 -0.45 29.04 -3.90
C ALA A 151 -1.13 30.35 -3.50
N GLU A 152 -1.19 31.31 -4.40
CA GLU A 152 -1.84 32.63 -4.24
C GLU A 152 -3.32 32.61 -4.67
N GLY A 153 -3.84 31.43 -5.09
CA GLY A 153 -5.22 31.28 -5.55
C GLY A 153 -5.46 31.80 -6.97
N GLN A 154 -4.40 31.95 -7.78
CA GLN A 154 -4.51 32.43 -9.14
C GLN A 154 -4.52 31.25 -10.13
N ASP A 155 -5.41 31.37 -11.12
CA ASP A 155 -5.50 30.39 -12.20
C ASP A 155 -4.29 30.48 -13.13
N GLN A 156 -3.64 29.37 -13.33
CA GLN A 156 -2.50 29.15 -14.21
C GLN A 156 -2.86 28.14 -15.30
N THR A 157 -2.45 28.43 -16.54
CA THR A 157 -2.62 27.49 -17.65
C THR A 157 -1.27 27.06 -18.20
N LEU A 158 -1.03 25.72 -18.19
CA LEU A 158 0.16 25.11 -18.78
C LEU A 158 -0.23 24.33 -20.03
N ARG A 159 0.68 24.26 -20.98
CA ARG A 159 0.61 23.36 -22.13
C ARG A 159 1.64 22.25 -21.95
N ALA A 160 1.31 21.05 -22.41
CA ALA A 160 2.23 19.92 -22.38
C ALA A 160 2.09 19.05 -23.63
N ASP A 161 3.21 18.53 -24.13
CA ASP A 161 3.24 17.54 -25.20
C ASP A 161 3.02 16.11 -24.63
N ALA A 162 3.41 15.90 -23.38
CA ALA A 162 3.11 14.69 -22.62
C ALA A 162 2.82 15.01 -21.15
N VAL A 163 1.94 14.19 -20.54
CA VAL A 163 1.53 14.32 -19.14
C VAL A 163 1.70 12.99 -18.41
N ILE A 164 2.31 13.01 -17.24
CA ILE A 164 2.41 11.84 -16.36
C ILE A 164 1.58 12.10 -15.09
N CYS A 165 0.49 11.37 -14.96
CA CYS A 165 -0.39 11.43 -13.79
C CYS A 165 0.17 10.54 -12.67
N ALA A 166 0.75 11.17 -11.64
CA ALA A 166 1.37 10.55 -10.48
C ALA A 166 0.74 11.04 -9.16
N MET A 167 -0.58 11.32 -9.19
CA MET A 167 -1.29 12.02 -8.11
C MET A 167 -1.72 11.09 -6.96
N GLY A 168 -1.31 9.81 -7.00
CA GLY A 168 -1.65 8.82 -5.99
C GLY A 168 -3.12 8.39 -6.05
N GLY A 169 -3.58 7.75 -4.98
CA GLY A 169 -4.95 7.28 -4.83
C GLY A 169 -5.72 8.07 -3.76
N ASN A 170 -6.58 7.38 -2.98
CA ASN A 170 -7.38 7.97 -1.92
C ASN A 170 -6.76 7.77 -0.52
N ALA A 171 -5.81 6.84 -0.37
CA ALA A 171 -5.23 6.51 0.93
C ALA A 171 -4.30 7.60 1.46
N GLY A 172 -4.53 7.99 2.71
CA GLY A 172 -3.74 9.03 3.38
C GLY A 172 -4.05 10.45 2.90
N PRO A 173 -5.33 10.91 2.95
CA PRO A 173 -5.72 12.25 2.51
C PRO A 173 -4.98 13.37 3.24
N GLN A 174 -4.50 13.11 4.47
CA GLN A 174 -3.64 14.03 5.22
C GLN A 174 -2.29 14.33 4.53
N PHE A 175 -1.90 13.54 3.55
CA PHE A 175 -0.72 13.76 2.71
C PHE A 175 -1.01 14.55 1.43
N GLY A 176 -2.26 14.99 1.23
CA GLY A 176 -2.66 15.86 0.12
C GLY A 176 -3.23 15.12 -1.10
N THR A 177 -3.44 13.81 -1.02
CA THR A 177 -4.13 13.06 -2.07
C THR A 177 -5.66 13.17 -1.91
N ASP A 178 -6.40 13.20 -3.02
CA ASP A 178 -7.86 13.29 -3.04
C ASP A 178 -8.52 12.41 -4.12
N GLY A 179 -7.73 11.55 -4.77
CA GLY A 179 -8.19 10.69 -5.84
C GLY A 179 -8.43 11.42 -7.18
N PHE A 180 -7.89 12.62 -7.38
CA PHE A 180 -8.01 13.33 -8.65
C PHE A 180 -7.53 12.46 -9.83
N GLY A 181 -6.39 11.76 -9.69
CA GLY A 181 -5.83 10.94 -10.75
C GLY A 181 -6.78 9.85 -11.25
N THR A 182 -7.47 9.16 -10.35
CA THR A 182 -8.46 8.12 -10.72
C THR A 182 -9.72 8.74 -11.33
N ARG A 183 -10.21 9.86 -10.78
CA ARG A 183 -11.34 10.59 -11.39
C ARG A 183 -11.00 11.08 -12.79
N PHE A 184 -9.79 11.61 -12.98
CA PHE A 184 -9.33 12.04 -14.29
C PHE A 184 -9.20 10.88 -15.27
N ALA A 185 -8.67 9.74 -14.85
CA ALA A 185 -8.61 8.53 -15.69
C ALA A 185 -10.01 8.11 -16.19
N ALA A 186 -11.04 8.18 -15.32
CA ALA A 186 -12.43 7.91 -15.71
C ALA A 186 -12.95 8.93 -16.72
N GLN A 187 -12.65 10.22 -16.55
CA GLN A 187 -13.03 11.26 -17.51
C GLN A 187 -12.41 11.05 -18.90
N CYS A 188 -11.20 10.44 -18.94
CA CYS A 188 -10.56 10.03 -20.19
C CYS A 188 -11.14 8.74 -20.79
N GLY A 189 -12.18 8.15 -20.18
CA GLY A 189 -12.81 6.89 -20.62
C GLY A 189 -12.10 5.64 -20.14
N GLY A 190 -11.17 5.76 -19.18
CA GLY A 190 -10.48 4.62 -18.56
C GLY A 190 -11.42 3.79 -17.68
N LYS A 191 -11.32 2.48 -17.77
CA LYS A 191 -12.04 1.55 -16.87
C LYS A 191 -11.43 1.62 -15.48
N LEU A 192 -12.27 1.89 -14.48
CA LEU A 192 -11.84 1.86 -13.07
C LEU A 192 -12.29 0.57 -12.40
N GLU A 193 -11.40 0.00 -11.61
CA GLU A 193 -11.73 -1.00 -10.59
C GLU A 193 -12.18 -0.29 -9.31
N PRO A 194 -13.16 -0.86 -8.56
CA PRO A 194 -13.70 -0.24 -7.35
C PRO A 194 -12.61 0.09 -6.33
N LEU A 195 -12.61 1.35 -5.86
CA LEU A 195 -11.63 1.81 -4.88
C LEU A 195 -11.98 1.31 -3.47
N TYR A 196 -10.97 0.86 -2.73
CA TYR A 196 -11.14 0.48 -1.32
C TYR A 196 -9.89 0.79 -0.50
N PRO A 197 -10.04 1.06 0.81
CA PRO A 197 -8.91 1.19 1.72
C PRO A 197 -8.16 -0.13 1.82
N CYS A 198 -6.89 -0.14 1.43
CA CYS A 198 -6.03 -1.31 1.46
C CYS A 198 -4.86 -1.10 2.43
N LEU A 199 -4.33 -2.15 3.02
CA LEU A 199 -3.35 -2.11 4.09
C LEU A 199 -3.81 -1.22 5.25
N THR A 200 -4.98 -1.54 5.80
CA THR A 200 -5.61 -0.79 6.88
C THR A 200 -6.01 -1.71 8.04
N ALA A 201 -6.22 -1.15 9.21
CA ALA A 201 -6.78 -1.87 10.34
C ALA A 201 -8.22 -2.32 10.05
N LEU A 202 -8.69 -3.34 10.77
CA LEU A 202 -10.03 -3.90 10.63
C LEU A 202 -10.86 -3.60 11.89
N GLN A 203 -12.01 -2.99 11.69
CA GLN A 203 -13.05 -2.92 12.71
C GLN A 203 -13.71 -4.28 12.84
N THR A 204 -14.18 -4.61 14.04
CA THR A 204 -14.91 -5.84 14.33
C THR A 204 -16.29 -5.52 14.91
N ALA A 205 -17.29 -6.39 14.72
CA ALA A 205 -18.64 -6.17 15.24
C ALA A 205 -18.68 -6.03 16.77
N LYS A 206 -17.78 -6.71 17.47
CA LYS A 206 -17.68 -6.70 18.94
C LYS A 206 -16.23 -6.51 19.37
N PRO A 207 -15.70 -5.27 19.30
CA PRO A 207 -14.33 -5.01 19.70
C PRO A 207 -14.18 -5.18 21.23
N ASN A 208 -13.08 -5.81 21.64
CA ASN A 208 -12.75 -5.89 23.06
C ASN A 208 -11.93 -4.68 23.49
N ARG A 209 -12.61 -3.61 23.92
CA ARG A 209 -11.98 -2.34 24.29
C ARG A 209 -10.97 -2.47 25.44
N SER A 210 -11.10 -3.49 26.29
CA SER A 210 -10.16 -3.71 27.41
C SER A 210 -8.76 -4.10 26.92
N LEU A 211 -8.65 -4.59 25.68
CA LEU A 211 -7.40 -4.98 25.02
C LEU A 211 -6.74 -3.85 24.24
N ALA A 212 -7.34 -2.66 24.17
CA ALA A 212 -6.78 -1.56 23.41
C ALA A 212 -5.30 -1.30 23.78
N GLY A 213 -4.42 -1.26 22.78
CA GLY A 213 -2.98 -1.11 22.93
C GLY A 213 -2.20 -2.40 23.22
N ILE A 214 -2.86 -3.53 23.49
CA ILE A 214 -2.18 -4.83 23.66
C ILE A 214 -1.70 -5.34 22.31
N ARG A 215 -0.52 -5.94 22.31
CA ARG A 215 0.08 -6.60 21.15
C ARG A 215 0.37 -8.07 21.49
N ALA A 216 0.18 -8.94 20.51
CA ALA A 216 0.51 -10.35 20.62
C ALA A 216 0.98 -10.92 19.28
N LYS A 217 1.96 -11.82 19.31
CA LYS A 217 2.29 -12.62 18.13
C LYS A 217 1.19 -13.65 17.92
N ALA A 218 0.73 -13.80 16.69
CA ALA A 218 -0.30 -14.73 16.31
C ALA A 218 -0.17 -15.16 14.84
N ALA A 219 -0.77 -16.29 14.49
CA ALA A 219 -1.21 -16.53 13.13
C ALA A 219 -2.63 -15.96 12.99
N ALA A 220 -2.85 -15.14 11.97
CA ALA A 220 -4.13 -14.53 11.66
C ALA A 220 -4.65 -15.11 10.34
N THR A 221 -5.79 -15.80 10.40
CA THR A 221 -6.43 -16.42 9.24
C THR A 221 -7.67 -15.63 8.84
N LEU A 222 -7.70 -15.12 7.61
CA LEU A 222 -8.91 -14.54 7.03
C LEU A 222 -9.80 -15.65 6.48
N LEU A 223 -11.03 -15.71 6.95
CA LEU A 223 -12.03 -16.70 6.57
C LEU A 223 -13.15 -16.05 5.75
N ASP A 224 -13.71 -16.80 4.79
CA ASP A 224 -15.03 -16.54 4.23
C ASP A 224 -16.04 -17.48 4.91
N LEU A 225 -16.84 -16.94 5.82
CA LEU A 225 -17.80 -17.75 6.59
C LEU A 225 -18.95 -18.30 5.75
N ASP A 226 -19.27 -17.68 4.62
CA ASP A 226 -20.33 -18.17 3.72
C ASP A 226 -19.84 -19.33 2.85
N ARG A 227 -18.57 -19.30 2.46
CA ARG A 227 -17.93 -20.35 1.64
C ARG A 227 -17.23 -21.43 2.48
N HIS A 228 -17.13 -21.24 3.80
CA HIS A 228 -16.42 -22.11 4.72
C HIS A 228 -14.98 -22.39 4.27
N CYS A 229 -14.24 -21.36 3.86
CA CYS A 229 -12.88 -21.53 3.39
C CYS A 229 -11.93 -20.45 3.93
N THR A 230 -10.66 -20.81 3.97
CA THR A 230 -9.54 -19.87 4.22
C THR A 230 -9.28 -19.05 2.97
N VAL A 231 -9.20 -17.73 3.13
CA VAL A 231 -8.85 -16.77 2.08
C VAL A 231 -7.35 -16.47 2.08
N ALA A 232 -6.80 -16.20 3.27
CA ALA A 232 -5.38 -15.90 3.45
C ALA A 232 -4.95 -16.18 4.89
N VAL A 233 -3.66 -16.41 5.10
CA VAL A 233 -3.03 -16.58 6.42
C VAL A 233 -1.81 -15.67 6.50
N GLU A 234 -1.73 -14.90 7.58
CA GLU A 234 -0.62 -14.02 7.86
C GLU A 234 -0.08 -14.26 9.27
N ASN A 235 1.24 -14.29 9.41
CA ASN A 235 1.90 -14.45 10.69
C ASN A 235 2.52 -13.12 11.13
N GLY A 236 2.34 -12.74 12.39
CA GLY A 236 2.94 -11.51 12.85
C GLY A 236 2.42 -11.02 14.19
N GLU A 237 2.72 -9.74 14.48
CA GLU A 237 2.21 -9.06 15.64
C GLU A 237 0.83 -8.46 15.33
N VAL A 238 -0.19 -8.95 16.02
CA VAL A 238 -1.54 -8.37 16.06
C VAL A 238 -1.58 -7.30 17.14
N GLN A 239 -2.12 -6.14 16.83
CA GLN A 239 -2.43 -5.09 17.78
C GLN A 239 -3.93 -4.99 17.98
N PHE A 240 -4.38 -5.18 19.21
CA PHE A 240 -5.77 -4.95 19.59
C PHE A 240 -6.01 -3.45 19.75
N THR A 241 -7.15 -2.98 19.24
CA THR A 241 -7.57 -1.57 19.32
C THR A 241 -8.95 -1.48 19.98
N ASP A 242 -9.39 -0.28 20.28
CA ASP A 242 -10.73 -0.03 20.81
C ASP A 242 -11.86 -0.25 19.81
N TYR A 243 -11.52 -0.39 18.51
CA TYR A 243 -12.45 -0.65 17.40
C TYR A 243 -12.27 -2.02 16.72
N GLY A 244 -11.20 -2.76 17.02
CA GLY A 244 -10.94 -4.06 16.40
C GLY A 244 -9.48 -4.47 16.40
N LEU A 245 -8.95 -4.83 15.25
CA LEU A 245 -7.61 -5.42 15.08
C LEU A 245 -6.75 -4.56 14.14
N SER A 246 -5.46 -4.49 14.44
CA SER A 246 -4.43 -3.84 13.65
C SER A 246 -3.13 -4.64 13.72
N GLY A 247 -2.04 -4.12 13.18
CA GLY A 247 -0.76 -4.81 13.01
C GLY A 247 -0.53 -5.19 11.55
N ILE A 248 0.73 -5.46 11.19
CA ILE A 248 1.09 -5.68 9.77
C ILE A 248 0.31 -6.87 9.18
N CYS A 249 0.22 -7.99 9.90
CA CYS A 249 -0.51 -9.17 9.43
C CYS A 249 -2.00 -8.86 9.19
N ILE A 250 -2.66 -8.10 10.06
CA ILE A 250 -4.07 -7.70 9.89
C ILE A 250 -4.23 -6.73 8.71
N MET A 251 -3.30 -5.78 8.56
CA MET A 251 -3.33 -4.84 7.43
C MET A 251 -3.16 -5.57 6.09
N GLN A 252 -2.31 -6.58 6.01
CA GLN A 252 -2.17 -7.40 4.81
C GLN A 252 -3.46 -8.16 4.49
N LEU A 253 -4.12 -8.77 5.48
CA LEU A 253 -5.41 -9.42 5.30
C LEU A 253 -6.48 -8.46 4.74
N SER A 254 -6.42 -7.17 5.09
CA SER A 254 -7.37 -6.18 4.56
C SER A 254 -7.30 -6.00 3.04
N GLY A 255 -6.17 -6.32 2.41
CA GLY A 255 -6.00 -6.29 0.95
C GLY A 255 -6.92 -7.25 0.21
N HIS A 256 -7.35 -8.33 0.87
CA HIS A 256 -8.27 -9.31 0.30
C HIS A 256 -9.75 -8.90 0.40
N LEU A 257 -10.07 -7.74 1.00
CA LEU A 257 -11.44 -7.27 1.19
C LEU A 257 -11.93 -6.36 0.06
N ALA A 258 -11.44 -6.58 -1.16
CA ALA A 258 -11.84 -5.81 -2.33
C ALA A 258 -13.35 -5.94 -2.61
N PRO A 259 -14.08 -4.83 -2.85
CA PRO A 259 -15.52 -4.86 -3.15
C PRO A 259 -15.84 -5.77 -4.35
N GLY A 260 -16.83 -6.63 -4.18
CA GLY A 260 -17.29 -7.56 -5.22
C GLY A 260 -16.38 -8.76 -5.50
N ARG A 261 -15.16 -8.80 -4.96
CA ARG A 261 -14.18 -9.88 -5.15
C ARG A 261 -13.76 -10.56 -3.84
N GLY A 262 -13.75 -9.82 -2.76
CA GLY A 262 -13.45 -10.35 -1.43
C GLY A 262 -14.58 -11.19 -0.83
N PRO A 263 -14.35 -11.80 0.35
CA PRO A 263 -15.35 -12.57 1.09
C PRO A 263 -16.55 -11.69 1.46
N LYS A 264 -17.77 -12.25 1.33
CA LYS A 264 -19.01 -11.53 1.68
C LYS A 264 -19.22 -11.45 3.19
N ARG A 265 -18.82 -12.46 3.91
CA ARG A 265 -18.86 -12.54 5.37
C ARG A 265 -17.48 -12.82 5.94
N PRO A 266 -16.57 -11.79 5.91
CA PRO A 266 -15.21 -11.97 6.38
C PRO A 266 -15.16 -12.13 7.90
N ALA A 267 -14.27 -13.01 8.37
CA ALA A 267 -13.87 -13.13 9.77
C ALA A 267 -12.36 -13.32 9.86
N VAL A 268 -11.75 -12.88 10.96
CA VAL A 268 -10.37 -13.22 11.31
C VAL A 268 -10.38 -14.19 12.48
N GLU A 269 -9.73 -15.31 12.30
CA GLU A 269 -9.40 -16.25 13.35
C GLU A 269 -7.95 -16.03 13.78
N LEU A 270 -7.73 -15.89 15.09
CA LEU A 270 -6.40 -15.73 15.67
C LEU A 270 -5.98 -17.02 16.39
N ASP A 271 -4.81 -17.52 16.02
CA ASP A 271 -4.05 -18.51 16.76
C ASP A 271 -2.95 -17.81 17.56
N LEU A 272 -3.09 -17.75 18.88
CA LEU A 272 -2.14 -17.10 19.78
C LEU A 272 -0.93 -17.97 20.14
N PHE A 273 -0.92 -19.24 19.72
CA PHE A 273 0.15 -20.21 19.96
C PHE A 273 0.50 -20.99 18.69
N PRO A 274 0.93 -20.32 17.60
CA PRO A 274 1.10 -20.95 16.29
C PRO A 274 2.22 -22.03 16.27
N MET A 275 3.09 -22.04 17.28
CA MET A 275 4.18 -23.02 17.40
C MET A 275 3.74 -24.35 18.09
N LEU A 276 2.52 -24.42 18.61
CA LEU A 276 1.98 -25.58 19.30
C LEU A 276 0.68 -26.04 18.62
N ASP A 277 0.52 -27.33 18.44
CA ASP A 277 -0.79 -27.89 18.10
C ASP A 277 -1.72 -27.85 19.33
N GLU A 278 -3.00 -28.13 19.12
CA GLU A 278 -4.02 -28.07 20.18
C GLU A 278 -3.75 -29.07 21.31
N THR A 279 -3.22 -30.27 20.98
CA THR A 279 -2.88 -31.30 21.95
C THR A 279 -1.72 -30.87 22.86
N ALA A 280 -0.65 -30.36 22.25
CA ALA A 280 0.51 -29.84 22.98
C ALA A 280 0.14 -28.63 23.85
N LEU A 281 -0.71 -27.76 23.35
CA LEU A 281 -1.19 -26.56 24.10
C LEU A 281 -2.08 -27.00 25.29
N THR A 282 -2.97 -27.95 25.08
CA THR A 282 -3.79 -28.54 26.15
C THR A 282 -2.91 -29.15 27.26
N ALA A 283 -1.90 -29.94 26.87
CA ALA A 283 -0.94 -30.52 27.80
C ALA A 283 -0.13 -29.45 28.56
N LEU A 284 0.29 -28.39 27.88
CA LEU A 284 0.96 -27.24 28.49
C LEU A 284 0.09 -26.58 29.56
N PHE A 285 -1.20 -26.34 29.26
CA PHE A 285 -2.13 -25.71 30.19
C PHE A 285 -2.38 -26.61 31.40
N ALA A 286 -2.62 -27.91 31.20
CA ALA A 286 -2.80 -28.88 32.29
C ALA A 286 -1.55 -29.01 33.19
N ALA A 287 -0.35 -29.05 32.61
CA ALA A 287 0.90 -29.13 33.36
C ALA A 287 1.19 -27.88 34.23
N ARG A 288 0.59 -26.73 33.94
CA ARG A 288 0.72 -25.51 34.76
C ARG A 288 -0.12 -25.55 36.05
N VAL A 289 -1.22 -26.28 36.04
CA VAL A 289 -2.20 -26.30 37.16
C VAL A 289 -1.56 -26.62 38.49
N PRO A 290 -0.80 -27.76 38.66
CA PRO A 290 -0.19 -28.09 39.92
C PRO A 290 0.90 -27.11 40.39
N LEU A 291 1.38 -26.25 39.48
CA LEU A 291 2.35 -25.19 39.81
C LEU A 291 1.67 -23.92 40.35
N LEU A 292 0.34 -23.84 40.26
CA LEU A 292 -0.46 -22.66 40.58
C LEU A 292 -1.65 -22.99 41.49
N PRO A 293 -1.43 -23.72 42.63
CA PRO A 293 -2.53 -24.14 43.51
C PRO A 293 -3.26 -22.91 44.10
N GLY A 294 -4.59 -22.96 44.11
CA GLY A 294 -5.44 -21.90 44.64
C GLY A 294 -5.40 -20.57 43.89
N LYS A 295 -4.72 -20.53 42.77
CA LYS A 295 -4.62 -19.29 41.98
C LYS A 295 -5.89 -18.97 41.19
N ALA A 296 -6.19 -17.68 41.14
CA ALA A 296 -7.28 -17.19 40.29
C ALA A 296 -6.97 -17.34 38.81
N PRO A 297 -7.97 -17.45 37.92
CA PRO A 297 -7.78 -17.50 36.46
C PRO A 297 -6.91 -16.35 35.90
N ALA A 298 -6.96 -15.18 36.54
CA ALA A 298 -6.13 -14.04 36.13
C ALA A 298 -4.62 -14.30 36.31
N ASP A 299 -4.22 -15.08 37.33
CA ASP A 299 -2.83 -15.37 37.63
C ASP A 299 -2.27 -16.52 36.76
N PHE A 300 -3.14 -17.33 36.18
CA PHE A 300 -2.79 -18.44 35.29
C PHE A 300 -1.89 -18.02 34.14
N TRP A 301 -2.05 -16.79 33.67
CA TRP A 301 -1.37 -16.26 32.49
C TRP A 301 0.02 -15.67 32.78
N THR A 302 0.39 -15.51 34.05
CA THR A 302 1.70 -14.96 34.44
C THR A 302 2.84 -15.76 33.81
N GLY A 303 3.70 -15.10 33.02
CA GLY A 303 4.81 -15.72 32.28
C GLY A 303 4.39 -16.47 31.00
N LEU A 304 3.12 -16.43 30.59
CA LEU A 304 2.62 -17.07 29.38
C LEU A 304 2.05 -16.09 28.37
N LEU A 305 1.11 -15.24 28.78
CA LEU A 305 0.51 -14.18 27.95
C LEU A 305 0.38 -12.88 28.77
N ASN A 306 0.12 -11.78 28.07
CA ASN A 306 -0.30 -10.57 28.74
C ASN A 306 -1.56 -10.85 29.60
N PRO A 307 -1.60 -10.46 30.89
CA PRO A 307 -2.71 -10.80 31.78
C PRO A 307 -4.08 -10.33 31.31
N LYS A 308 -4.16 -9.17 30.63
CA LYS A 308 -5.43 -8.69 30.04
C LYS A 308 -5.89 -9.56 28.88
N LEU A 309 -4.94 -9.96 28.01
CA LEU A 309 -5.20 -10.86 26.88
C LEU A 309 -5.66 -12.23 27.39
N GLY A 310 -4.97 -12.78 28.38
CA GLY A 310 -5.35 -14.06 29.01
C GLY A 310 -6.73 -14.05 29.63
N ARG A 311 -7.10 -12.98 30.35
CA ARG A 311 -8.47 -12.82 30.90
C ARG A 311 -9.53 -12.76 29.80
N ALA A 312 -9.25 -12.03 28.70
CA ALA A 312 -10.18 -11.95 27.58
C ALA A 312 -10.37 -13.33 26.92
N LEU A 313 -9.29 -14.10 26.80
CA LEU A 313 -9.32 -15.46 26.27
C LEU A 313 -10.09 -16.41 27.18
N TRP A 314 -9.89 -16.30 28.51
CA TRP A 314 -10.63 -17.08 29.51
C TRP A 314 -12.14 -16.83 29.38
N ALA A 315 -12.54 -15.56 29.25
CA ALA A 315 -13.93 -15.19 29.03
C ALA A 315 -14.47 -15.69 27.68
N ALA A 316 -13.65 -15.66 26.62
CA ALA A 316 -14.02 -16.21 25.31
C ALA A 316 -14.24 -17.74 25.37
N ALA A 317 -13.43 -18.45 26.17
CA ALA A 317 -13.59 -19.88 26.45
C ALA A 317 -14.79 -20.19 27.37
N LYS A 318 -15.44 -19.15 27.93
CA LYS A 318 -16.59 -19.27 28.85
C LYS A 318 -16.29 -20.14 30.09
N LEU A 319 -15.04 -20.12 30.54
CA LEU A 319 -14.65 -20.86 31.74
C LEU A 319 -15.08 -20.13 33.01
N PRO A 320 -15.38 -20.87 34.10
CA PRO A 320 -15.81 -20.27 35.36
C PRO A 320 -14.66 -19.56 36.08
N GLU A 321 -14.95 -18.49 36.78
CA GLU A 321 -14.02 -17.72 37.62
C GLU A 321 -13.81 -18.44 38.99
N LYS A 322 -13.13 -19.62 38.95
CA LYS A 322 -12.81 -20.42 40.11
C LYS A 322 -11.29 -20.70 40.16
N PRO A 323 -10.73 -21.09 41.31
CA PRO A 323 -9.33 -21.50 41.36
C PRO A 323 -9.01 -22.55 40.30
N VAL A 324 -7.88 -22.38 39.60
CA VAL A 324 -7.55 -23.17 38.42
C VAL A 324 -7.43 -24.67 38.71
N ASP A 325 -6.98 -25.04 39.91
CA ASP A 325 -6.84 -26.43 40.39
C ASP A 325 -8.19 -27.09 40.73
N THR A 326 -9.29 -26.35 40.70
CA THR A 326 -10.65 -26.91 40.92
C THR A 326 -11.38 -27.18 39.60
N LEU A 327 -10.76 -26.84 38.43
CA LEU A 327 -11.38 -27.05 37.14
C LEU A 327 -11.16 -28.48 36.63
N PRO A 328 -12.12 -29.07 35.90
CA PRO A 328 -11.94 -30.36 35.28
C PRO A 328 -10.92 -30.33 34.15
N ASP A 329 -10.25 -31.43 33.85
CA ASP A 329 -9.24 -31.55 32.80
C ASP A 329 -9.75 -31.09 31.42
N ALA A 330 -11.05 -31.31 31.13
CA ALA A 330 -11.68 -30.83 29.90
C ALA A 330 -11.64 -29.31 29.72
N ALA A 331 -11.49 -28.52 30.79
CA ALA A 331 -11.37 -27.08 30.72
C ALA A 331 -10.13 -26.64 29.94
N TRP A 332 -9.04 -27.39 30.02
CA TRP A 332 -7.78 -27.08 29.33
C TRP A 332 -7.87 -27.28 27.81
N GLN A 333 -8.62 -28.30 27.39
CA GLN A 333 -8.96 -28.49 25.98
C GLN A 333 -9.79 -27.32 25.43
N VAL A 334 -10.82 -26.91 26.18
CA VAL A 334 -11.69 -25.76 25.80
C VAL A 334 -10.87 -24.49 25.71
N LEU A 335 -9.94 -24.27 26.65
CA LEU A 335 -9.07 -23.11 26.66
C LEU A 335 -8.06 -23.13 25.49
N ALA A 336 -7.49 -24.30 25.19
CA ALA A 336 -6.57 -24.50 24.08
C ALA A 336 -7.28 -24.22 22.75
N ASN A 337 -8.46 -24.78 22.56
CA ASN A 337 -9.28 -24.51 21.37
C ASN A 337 -9.59 -23.03 21.22
N ALA A 338 -10.03 -22.34 22.29
CA ALA A 338 -10.27 -20.90 22.25
C ALA A 338 -9.00 -20.08 21.92
N ALA A 339 -7.83 -20.54 22.36
CA ALA A 339 -6.55 -19.87 22.09
C ALA A 339 -6.05 -20.08 20.64
N LYS A 340 -6.43 -21.19 20.03
CA LYS A 340 -6.08 -21.55 18.65
C LYS A 340 -7.07 -20.98 17.62
N HIS A 341 -8.34 -20.79 18.01
CA HIS A 341 -9.45 -20.46 17.13
C HIS A 341 -10.26 -19.25 17.62
N TRP A 342 -9.55 -18.17 18.03
CA TRP A 342 -10.23 -16.99 18.53
C TRP A 342 -10.79 -16.14 17.38
N LEU A 343 -12.12 -16.23 17.20
CA LEU A 343 -12.81 -15.67 16.04
C LEU A 343 -13.26 -14.22 16.25
N PHE A 344 -13.02 -13.38 15.26
CA PHE A 344 -13.47 -11.98 15.16
C PHE A 344 -14.28 -11.79 13.89
N GLU A 345 -15.57 -11.50 14.04
CA GLU A 345 -16.54 -11.37 12.95
C GLU A 345 -16.92 -9.91 12.68
N GLY A 346 -17.67 -9.70 11.58
CA GLY A 346 -18.20 -8.41 11.19
C GLY A 346 -17.11 -7.42 10.82
N LEU A 347 -16.12 -7.90 10.07
CA LEU A 347 -14.96 -7.12 9.67
C LEU A 347 -15.33 -6.01 8.69
N THR A 348 -14.83 -4.80 8.98
CA THR A 348 -14.91 -3.66 8.07
C THR A 348 -13.56 -2.98 8.03
N PRO A 349 -12.97 -2.74 6.84
CA PRO A 349 -11.75 -1.96 6.72
C PRO A 349 -11.93 -0.56 7.31
N CYS A 350 -10.92 -0.08 8.05
CA CYS A 350 -10.87 1.31 8.47
C CYS A 350 -10.74 2.24 7.24
N GLY A 351 -11.18 3.51 7.42
CA GLY A 351 -11.26 4.46 6.31
C GLY A 351 -9.92 4.93 5.74
N TRP A 352 -9.99 5.73 4.72
CA TRP A 352 -8.87 6.25 3.92
C TRP A 352 -7.75 6.90 4.73
N LYS A 353 -8.08 7.55 5.85
CA LYS A 353 -7.08 8.21 6.72
C LYS A 353 -6.11 7.23 7.36
N GLN A 354 -6.54 6.00 7.61
CA GLN A 354 -5.73 4.94 8.23
C GLN A 354 -5.11 4.00 7.19
N ALA A 355 -5.67 3.95 5.97
CA ALA A 355 -5.15 3.11 4.90
C ALA A 355 -3.76 3.57 4.46
N GLN A 356 -2.84 2.63 4.27
CA GLN A 356 -1.51 2.93 3.73
C GLN A 356 -1.53 3.07 2.21
N THR A 357 -2.40 2.31 1.53
CA THR A 357 -2.52 2.33 0.07
C THR A 357 -3.97 2.19 -0.37
N THR A 358 -4.23 2.57 -1.60
CA THR A 358 -5.51 2.44 -2.28
C THR A 358 -5.52 1.13 -3.06
N GLY A 359 -6.48 0.26 -2.78
CA GLY A 359 -6.80 -0.84 -3.67
C GLY A 359 -7.82 -0.39 -4.72
N GLY A 360 -7.82 -1.02 -5.89
CA GLY A 360 -8.56 -0.54 -7.05
C GLY A 360 -7.84 0.61 -7.76
N GLY A 361 -8.48 1.26 -8.69
CA GLY A 361 -7.90 2.34 -9.49
C GLY A 361 -8.09 2.13 -10.98
N LEU A 362 -7.29 2.80 -11.81
CA LEU A 362 -7.30 2.56 -13.25
C LEU A 362 -6.88 1.13 -13.56
N SER A 363 -7.73 0.41 -14.28
CA SER A 363 -7.46 -0.98 -14.65
C SER A 363 -6.10 -1.11 -15.36
N LEU A 364 -5.34 -2.12 -14.99
CA LEU A 364 -4.02 -2.38 -15.58
C LEU A 364 -4.09 -2.69 -17.07
N THR A 365 -5.26 -3.11 -17.57
CA THR A 365 -5.49 -3.33 -19.01
C THR A 365 -5.53 -2.05 -19.83
N GLU A 366 -5.71 -0.89 -19.19
CA GLU A 366 -5.82 0.40 -19.86
C GLU A 366 -4.46 1.03 -20.21
N VAL A 367 -3.37 0.49 -19.66
CA VAL A 367 -2.03 1.02 -19.90
C VAL A 367 -1.15 0.03 -20.69
N THR A 368 -0.15 0.58 -21.35
CA THR A 368 0.93 -0.19 -22.00
C THR A 368 1.98 -0.61 -20.96
N PRO A 369 2.94 -1.50 -21.27
CA PRO A 369 4.06 -1.78 -20.39
C PRO A 369 4.93 -0.57 -20.03
N SER A 370 4.87 0.51 -20.78
CA SER A 370 5.50 1.79 -20.43
C SER A 370 4.57 2.76 -19.70
N PHE A 371 3.44 2.28 -19.19
CA PHE A 371 2.43 3.03 -18.41
C PHE A 371 1.71 4.14 -19.19
N GLN A 372 1.84 4.15 -20.52
CA GLN A 372 1.06 5.07 -21.37
C GLN A 372 -0.40 4.60 -21.43
N PHE A 373 -1.33 5.52 -21.25
CA PHE A 373 -2.76 5.25 -21.39
C PHE A 373 -3.11 4.97 -22.85
N LYS A 374 -3.75 3.84 -23.10
CA LYS A 374 -4.04 3.37 -24.46
C LYS A 374 -5.00 4.27 -25.24
N GLY A 375 -5.92 4.94 -24.52
CA GLY A 375 -6.90 5.83 -25.11
C GLY A 375 -6.35 7.21 -25.52
N CYS A 376 -5.22 7.66 -24.93
CA CYS A 376 -4.69 9.02 -25.13
C CYS A 376 -3.15 8.98 -25.26
N PRO A 377 -2.59 9.04 -26.48
CA PRO A 377 -1.15 9.11 -26.69
C PRO A 377 -0.50 10.30 -25.94
N GLY A 378 0.62 10.04 -25.25
CA GLY A 378 1.32 11.05 -24.46
C GLY A 378 0.76 11.26 -23.04
N LEU A 379 -0.30 10.53 -22.65
CA LEU A 379 -0.81 10.48 -21.27
C LEU A 379 -0.36 9.20 -20.58
N TYR A 380 0.16 9.32 -19.37
CA TYR A 380 0.67 8.21 -18.57
C TYR A 380 0.00 8.21 -17.20
N PHE A 381 -0.24 7.02 -16.64
CA PHE A 381 -0.68 6.85 -15.26
C PHE A 381 0.31 5.94 -14.53
N VAL A 382 0.76 6.35 -13.34
CA VAL A 382 1.80 5.65 -12.59
C VAL A 382 1.48 5.57 -11.10
N GLY A 383 2.15 4.66 -10.41
CA GLY A 383 2.02 4.47 -8.96
C GLY A 383 0.62 4.07 -8.54
N GLU A 384 0.14 4.65 -7.45
CA GLU A 384 -1.10 4.28 -6.76
C GLU A 384 -2.39 4.73 -7.50
N THR A 385 -2.28 5.40 -8.64
CA THR A 385 -3.43 5.70 -9.51
C THR A 385 -3.94 4.44 -10.23
N LEU A 386 -3.05 3.45 -10.42
CA LEU A 386 -3.31 2.17 -11.06
C LEU A 386 -3.86 1.15 -10.06
N ASP A 387 -4.66 0.19 -10.53
CA ASP A 387 -5.17 -0.94 -9.73
C ASP A 387 -4.04 -1.92 -9.36
N CYS A 388 -3.13 -1.46 -8.52
CA CYS A 388 -1.99 -2.23 -8.05
C CYS A 388 -1.58 -1.77 -6.64
N ALA A 389 -2.07 -2.46 -5.63
CA ALA A 389 -1.68 -2.23 -4.25
C ALA A 389 -0.74 -3.37 -3.80
N GLY A 390 0.47 -3.05 -3.42
CA GLY A 390 1.44 -4.03 -2.91
C GLY A 390 1.24 -4.34 -1.42
N SER A 391 1.67 -5.50 -0.98
CA SER A 391 1.76 -5.90 0.42
C SER A 391 2.59 -4.91 1.26
N CYS A 392 2.52 -5.01 2.59
CA CYS A 392 3.45 -4.28 3.46
C CYS A 392 4.88 -4.76 3.24
N GLY A 393 5.83 -3.83 3.09
CA GLY A 393 7.23 -4.26 3.04
C GLY A 393 8.08 -3.75 1.88
N GLY A 394 7.70 -2.66 1.21
CA GLY A 394 8.48 -2.04 0.12
C GLY A 394 7.83 -2.16 -1.26
N PHE A 395 6.91 -3.10 -1.43
CA PHE A 395 6.26 -3.39 -2.72
C PHE A 395 5.58 -2.17 -3.36
N ASN A 396 4.91 -1.34 -2.57
CA ASN A 396 4.24 -0.13 -3.06
C ASN A 396 5.22 0.94 -3.56
N LEU A 397 6.37 1.09 -2.92
CA LEU A 397 7.40 2.04 -3.37
C LEU A 397 8.17 1.49 -4.56
N HIS A 398 8.47 0.19 -4.62
CA HIS A 398 8.99 -0.48 -5.80
C HIS A 398 8.14 -0.18 -7.04
N TRP A 399 6.82 -0.45 -6.94
CA TRP A 399 5.85 -0.16 -8.00
C TRP A 399 5.83 1.33 -8.37
N ALA A 400 5.80 2.22 -7.38
CA ALA A 400 5.74 3.65 -7.61
C ALA A 400 6.99 4.18 -8.33
N PHE A 401 8.18 3.82 -7.85
CA PHE A 401 9.44 4.24 -8.46
C PHE A 401 9.62 3.64 -9.85
N GLY A 402 9.44 2.33 -10.00
CA GLY A 402 9.66 1.66 -11.29
C GLY A 402 8.67 2.11 -12.36
N SER A 403 7.38 2.25 -12.05
CA SER A 403 6.39 2.78 -12.99
C SER A 403 6.69 4.23 -13.38
N GLY A 404 7.11 5.06 -12.41
CA GLY A 404 7.52 6.43 -12.68
C GLY A 404 8.74 6.52 -13.59
N ILE A 405 9.80 5.76 -13.30
CA ILE A 405 11.03 5.69 -14.12
C ILE A 405 10.68 5.23 -15.56
N GLY A 406 9.87 4.17 -15.69
CA GLY A 406 9.43 3.65 -16.99
C GLY A 406 8.68 4.68 -17.81
N ALA A 407 7.67 5.32 -17.21
CA ALA A 407 6.88 6.36 -17.86
C ALA A 407 7.71 7.58 -18.23
N GLY A 408 8.61 8.05 -17.35
CA GLY A 408 9.47 9.20 -17.62
C GLY A 408 10.40 8.96 -18.82
N ARG A 409 11.02 7.78 -18.89
CA ARG A 409 11.85 7.37 -20.03
C ARG A 409 11.06 7.30 -21.35
N ASP A 410 9.84 6.69 -21.30
CA ASP A 410 9.03 6.52 -22.50
C ASP A 410 8.40 7.83 -22.97
N ALA A 411 8.01 8.72 -22.06
CA ALA A 411 7.50 10.04 -22.42
C ALA A 411 8.49 10.81 -23.32
N VAL A 412 9.78 10.81 -22.98
CA VAL A 412 10.83 11.42 -23.83
C VAL A 412 10.98 10.70 -25.17
N ARG A 413 10.89 9.36 -25.18
CA ARG A 413 10.97 8.57 -26.43
C ARG A 413 9.79 8.81 -27.35
N SER A 414 8.58 8.96 -26.79
CA SER A 414 7.35 9.18 -27.56
C SER A 414 7.35 10.54 -28.24
N LEU A 415 7.92 11.56 -27.62
CA LEU A 415 8.08 12.90 -28.21
C LEU A 415 8.97 12.92 -29.46
N LYS A 416 9.89 11.96 -29.61
CA LYS A 416 10.77 11.82 -30.76
C LYS A 416 10.12 11.05 -31.93
N ARG A 417 8.98 10.37 -31.70
CA ARG A 417 8.29 9.64 -32.75
C ARG A 417 7.43 10.59 -33.59
N PRO A 418 7.49 10.51 -34.95
CA PRO A 418 6.54 11.28 -35.79
C PRO A 418 5.11 10.83 -35.45
N ALA A 419 4.20 11.80 -35.41
CA ALA A 419 2.78 11.52 -35.14
C ALA A 419 2.27 10.39 -36.08
N PRO A 420 1.47 9.42 -35.58
CA PRO A 420 0.92 8.39 -36.43
C PRO A 420 0.08 9.02 -37.52
N LYS A 421 0.33 8.66 -38.79
CA LYS A 421 -0.44 9.16 -39.92
C LYS A 421 -1.92 8.82 -39.68
N PRO A 422 -2.85 9.78 -39.86
CA PRO A 422 -4.27 9.50 -39.66
C PRO A 422 -4.68 8.36 -40.59
N ASN A 423 -5.32 7.34 -40.00
CA ASN A 423 -5.85 6.21 -40.76
C ASN A 423 -6.82 6.77 -41.81
N LYS A 424 -6.44 6.71 -43.06
CA LYS A 424 -7.37 7.03 -44.19
C LYS A 424 -8.47 5.97 -44.11
N LYS A 425 -9.62 6.31 -43.53
CA LYS A 425 -10.82 5.47 -43.65
C LYS A 425 -11.03 5.31 -45.15
N LYS A 426 -10.88 4.06 -45.64
CA LYS A 426 -11.35 3.70 -46.98
C LYS A 426 -12.86 4.00 -47.00
N ARG A 427 -13.23 4.88 -47.90
CA ARG A 427 -14.63 5.13 -48.28
C ARG A 427 -15.21 3.91 -48.95
#